data_a92776a15cb19d441ea0974701eb162e
#
_entry.id   a92776a15cb19d441ea0974701eb162e
#
_cell.length_a   1.000
_cell.length_b   1.000
_cell.length_c   1.000
_cell.angle_alpha   90.00
_cell.angle_beta   90.00
_cell.angle_gamma   90.00
#
_symmetry.space_group_name_H-M   'P 1'
#
loop_
_entity.id
_entity.type
_entity.pdbx_description
1 polymer ?
#
loop_
_entity_poly.entity_id
_entity_poly.type
_entity_poly.pdbx_seq_one_letter_code
_entity_poly.pdbx_strand_id
1 'polypeptide(L)'
;MRRGFAVTCLLSWVSLAGCQPNAPQPEFKVPAGEASLQNPVQATTDSVAKGNDAYLKSDCAVCHGKNGNGKGFMSGASHYDCRDWRDPSSLKDFSDGDLFYILNKGKGKMPGYERKLDAQQGWLMIAFIRSLEKRNL
;
A
#
# COMPACT_ATOMS: atom_id res chain seq x y z
N MET A 1 20.47 -54.59 51.10
CA MET A 1 19.63 -54.38 49.90
C MET A 1 19.28 -52.96 49.85
N ARG A 2 19.96 -52.13 49.00
CA ARG A 2 19.67 -50.73 48.78
C ARG A 2 19.25 -50.57 47.31
N ARG A 3 17.97 -50.27 47.06
CA ARG A 3 17.44 -50.02 45.75
C ARG A 3 17.63 -48.52 45.43
N GLY A 4 18.52 -48.18 44.48
CA GLY A 4 18.70 -46.89 43.98
C GLY A 4 17.61 -46.55 42.94
N PHE A 5 16.83 -45.53 43.19
CA PHE A 5 15.91 -44.95 42.18
C PHE A 5 16.69 -43.94 41.33
N ALA A 6 16.86 -44.28 40.06
CA ALA A 6 17.37 -43.34 39.07
C ALA A 6 16.23 -42.40 38.64
N VAL A 7 16.33 -41.13 38.99
CA VAL A 7 15.42 -40.08 38.52
C VAL A 7 15.93 -39.62 37.16
N THR A 8 15.24 -40.03 36.09
CA THR A 8 15.52 -39.59 34.75
C THR A 8 14.88 -38.20 34.54
N CYS A 9 15.70 -37.17 34.59
CA CYS A 9 15.27 -35.78 34.31
C CYS A 9 15.11 -35.60 32.80
N LEU A 10 13.86 -35.65 32.32
CA LEU A 10 13.53 -35.29 30.94
C LEU A 10 13.60 -33.76 30.78
N LEU A 11 14.71 -33.26 30.23
CA LEU A 11 14.85 -31.87 29.82
C LEU A 11 13.99 -31.63 28.58
N SER A 12 12.78 -31.09 28.78
CA SER A 12 11.94 -30.58 27.72
C SER A 12 12.62 -29.34 27.14
N TRP A 13 13.12 -29.46 25.92
CA TRP A 13 13.57 -28.31 25.14
C TRP A 13 12.34 -27.51 24.66
N VAL A 14 12.01 -26.46 25.39
CA VAL A 14 11.05 -25.46 24.91
C VAL A 14 11.79 -24.63 23.88
N SER A 15 11.51 -24.88 22.60
CA SER A 15 11.95 -24.04 21.49
C SER A 15 11.24 -22.71 21.61
N LEU A 16 11.91 -21.71 22.15
CA LEU A 16 11.50 -20.32 22.03
C LEU A 16 11.58 -19.95 20.55
N ALA A 17 10.44 -20.01 19.84
CA ALA A 17 10.28 -19.41 18.55
C ALA A 17 10.37 -17.89 18.74
N GLY A 18 11.61 -17.38 18.75
CA GLY A 18 11.88 -15.95 18.79
C GLY A 18 11.27 -15.31 17.55
N CYS A 19 10.50 -14.22 17.74
CA CYS A 19 10.13 -13.32 16.65
C CYS A 19 11.40 -12.90 15.92
N GLN A 20 11.62 -13.43 14.72
CA GLN A 20 12.73 -13.00 13.87
C GLN A 20 12.36 -11.65 13.25
N PRO A 21 13.03 -10.54 13.61
CA PRO A 21 12.66 -9.20 13.15
C PRO A 21 12.96 -8.95 11.66
N ASN A 22 13.57 -9.91 10.96
CA ASN A 22 14.07 -9.76 9.58
C ASN A 22 13.65 -10.91 8.65
N ALA A 23 12.50 -11.55 8.88
CA ALA A 23 11.97 -12.44 7.85
C ALA A 23 11.73 -11.61 6.57
N PRO A 24 12.27 -12.03 5.40
CA PRO A 24 12.01 -11.32 4.15
C PRO A 24 10.49 -11.26 3.94
N GLN A 25 9.96 -10.04 3.86
CA GLN A 25 8.54 -9.85 3.57
C GLN A 25 8.26 -10.45 2.19
N PRO A 26 7.15 -11.17 2.02
CA PRO A 26 6.81 -11.70 0.71
C PRO A 26 6.78 -10.56 -0.31
N GLU A 27 7.45 -10.77 -1.44
CA GLU A 27 7.48 -9.78 -2.51
C GLU A 27 6.05 -9.44 -2.92
N PHE A 28 5.68 -8.15 -2.81
CA PHE A 28 4.35 -7.70 -3.23
C PHE A 28 4.26 -7.78 -4.75
N LYS A 29 3.43 -8.68 -5.24
CA LYS A 29 3.24 -8.89 -6.67
C LYS A 29 1.78 -8.70 -7.05
N VAL A 30 1.53 -7.82 -8.02
CA VAL A 30 0.20 -7.67 -8.61
C VAL A 30 -0.05 -8.83 -9.56
N PRO A 31 -1.22 -9.50 -9.51
CA PRO A 31 -1.56 -10.54 -10.49
C PRO A 31 -1.55 -9.97 -11.90
N ALA A 32 -1.04 -10.73 -12.88
CA ALA A 32 -0.87 -10.25 -14.26
C ALA A 32 -2.17 -9.76 -14.91
N GLY A 33 -3.31 -10.41 -14.61
CA GLY A 33 -4.62 -9.97 -15.07
C GLY A 33 -5.01 -8.58 -14.54
N GLU A 34 -4.72 -8.30 -13.28
CA GLU A 34 -4.97 -6.99 -12.67
C GLU A 34 -4.01 -5.93 -13.22
N ALA A 35 -2.72 -6.25 -13.31
CA ALA A 35 -1.70 -5.34 -13.85
C ALA A 35 -1.97 -4.91 -15.29
N SER A 36 -2.65 -5.75 -16.09
CA SER A 36 -2.99 -5.46 -17.50
C SER A 36 -4.20 -4.55 -17.67
N LEU A 37 -4.95 -4.25 -16.59
CA LEU A 37 -6.12 -3.39 -16.66
C LEU A 37 -5.72 -1.98 -17.08
N GLN A 38 -6.50 -1.42 -18.01
CA GLN A 38 -6.39 -0.02 -18.43
C GLN A 38 -7.43 0.80 -17.68
N ASN A 39 -7.08 2.05 -17.34
CA ASN A 39 -8.05 2.94 -16.73
C ASN A 39 -9.16 3.28 -17.75
N PRO A 40 -10.43 2.92 -17.49
CA PRO A 40 -11.53 3.23 -18.39
C PRO A 40 -11.93 4.71 -18.35
N VAL A 41 -11.41 5.46 -17.37
CA VAL A 41 -11.72 6.88 -17.19
C VAL A 41 -10.71 7.73 -17.95
N GLN A 42 -11.20 8.53 -18.90
CA GLN A 42 -10.36 9.54 -19.55
C GLN A 42 -9.98 10.65 -18.56
N ALA A 43 -8.71 11.07 -18.59
CA ALA A 43 -8.20 12.15 -17.74
C ALA A 43 -8.62 13.52 -18.26
N THR A 44 -9.87 13.90 -18.07
CA THR A 44 -10.42 15.24 -18.32
C THR A 44 -10.32 16.11 -17.07
N THR A 45 -10.52 17.41 -17.19
CA THR A 45 -10.58 18.32 -16.03
C THR A 45 -11.64 17.87 -15.02
N ASP A 46 -12.81 17.44 -15.50
CA ASP A 46 -13.92 16.99 -14.65
C ASP A 46 -13.57 15.67 -13.92
N SER A 47 -13.06 14.67 -14.64
CA SER A 47 -12.69 13.39 -14.03
C SER A 47 -11.55 13.52 -13.01
N VAL A 48 -10.57 14.37 -13.31
CA VAL A 48 -9.47 14.68 -12.39
C VAL A 48 -9.97 15.40 -11.14
N ALA A 49 -10.91 16.35 -11.27
CA ALA A 49 -11.53 17.01 -10.12
C ALA A 49 -12.31 16.03 -9.24
N LYS A 50 -13.13 15.15 -9.85
CA LYS A 50 -13.86 14.11 -9.14
C LYS A 50 -12.92 13.12 -8.44
N GLY A 51 -11.81 12.75 -9.08
CA GLY A 51 -10.76 11.91 -8.50
C GLY A 51 -10.10 12.57 -7.28
N ASN A 52 -9.80 13.87 -7.37
CA ASN A 52 -9.28 14.65 -6.25
C ASN A 52 -10.28 14.70 -5.08
N ASP A 53 -11.56 14.90 -5.37
CA ASP A 53 -12.61 14.87 -4.35
C ASP A 53 -12.70 13.53 -3.64
N ALA A 54 -12.69 12.44 -4.39
CA ALA A 54 -12.69 11.09 -3.83
C ALA A 54 -11.43 10.84 -2.97
N TYR A 55 -10.27 11.28 -3.44
CA TYR A 55 -9.00 11.22 -2.72
C TYR A 55 -9.04 11.93 -1.36
N LEU A 56 -9.57 13.15 -1.32
CA LEU A 56 -9.67 13.92 -0.09
C LEU A 56 -10.71 13.34 0.88
N LYS A 57 -11.86 12.87 0.37
CA LYS A 57 -12.93 12.27 1.17
C LYS A 57 -12.57 10.90 1.75
N SER A 58 -11.59 10.23 1.17
CA SER A 58 -11.13 8.90 1.62
C SER A 58 -9.88 8.96 2.51
N ASP A 59 -9.55 10.13 3.04
CA ASP A 59 -8.41 10.38 3.95
C ASP A 59 -7.03 10.04 3.37
N CYS A 60 -6.92 9.86 2.05
CA CYS A 60 -5.64 9.54 1.40
C CYS A 60 -4.59 10.64 1.64
N ALA A 61 -5.04 11.90 1.69
CA ALA A 61 -4.19 13.06 1.94
C ALA A 61 -3.50 13.04 3.31
N VAL A 62 -4.04 12.30 4.28
CA VAL A 62 -3.46 12.18 5.63
C VAL A 62 -2.06 11.56 5.58
N CYS A 63 -1.84 10.61 4.66
CA CYS A 63 -0.52 10.01 4.43
C CYS A 63 0.18 10.59 3.20
N HIS A 64 -0.54 10.73 2.08
CA HIS A 64 0.07 11.10 0.80
C HIS A 64 0.17 12.62 0.56
N GLY A 65 -0.37 13.45 1.47
CA GLY A 65 -0.42 14.90 1.32
C GLY A 65 -1.54 15.36 0.37
N LYS A 66 -2.04 16.58 0.52
CA LYS A 66 -3.18 17.11 -0.26
C LYS A 66 -2.92 17.15 -1.77
N ASN A 67 -1.66 17.29 -2.17
CA ASN A 67 -1.22 17.35 -3.57
C ASN A 67 -0.35 16.16 -3.99
N GLY A 68 -0.43 15.05 -3.25
CA GLY A 68 0.30 13.82 -3.57
C GLY A 68 1.82 13.88 -3.39
N ASN A 69 2.31 14.83 -2.57
CA ASN A 69 3.75 15.03 -2.33
C ASN A 69 4.38 14.06 -1.32
N GLY A 70 3.64 13.05 -0.87
CA GLY A 70 4.11 12.09 0.13
C GLY A 70 4.28 12.64 1.55
N LYS A 71 3.99 13.94 1.77
CA LYS A 71 4.21 14.65 3.04
C LYS A 71 2.90 14.91 3.78
N GLY A 72 2.07 13.89 3.93
CA GLY A 72 0.88 13.97 4.78
C GLY A 72 1.26 13.94 6.27
N PHE A 73 0.31 14.31 7.13
CA PHE A 73 0.53 14.34 8.58
C PHE A 73 1.08 13.01 9.13
N MET A 74 0.52 11.88 8.67
CA MET A 74 0.95 10.56 9.13
C MET A 74 2.31 10.14 8.57
N SER A 75 2.74 10.64 7.42
CA SER A 75 4.07 10.32 6.88
C SER A 75 5.18 10.85 7.77
N GLY A 76 5.01 12.06 8.30
CA GLY A 76 5.95 12.64 9.26
C GLY A 76 5.90 11.98 10.66
N ALA A 77 4.70 11.78 11.20
CA ALA A 77 4.50 11.30 12.56
C ALA A 77 4.83 9.80 12.75
N SER A 78 4.64 8.98 11.72
CA SER A 78 4.75 7.51 11.81
C SER A 78 5.84 6.91 10.94
N HIS A 79 6.73 7.71 10.39
CA HIS A 79 7.81 7.29 9.48
C HIS A 79 7.28 6.45 8.30
N TYR A 80 6.12 6.85 7.74
CA TYR A 80 5.62 6.28 6.50
C TYR A 80 6.34 6.96 5.33
N ASP A 81 7.15 6.22 4.62
CA ASP A 81 7.77 6.68 3.39
C ASP A 81 6.74 6.61 2.25
N CYS A 82 5.96 7.68 2.10
CA CYS A 82 4.99 7.82 1.03
C CYS A 82 5.65 8.47 -0.18
N ARG A 83 5.45 7.87 -1.37
CA ARG A 83 6.00 8.40 -2.62
C ARG A 83 5.47 9.80 -2.94
N ASP A 84 6.32 10.64 -3.47
CA ASP A 84 5.91 11.91 -4.11
C ASP A 84 5.43 11.59 -5.53
N TRP A 85 4.13 11.61 -5.75
CA TRP A 85 3.52 11.30 -7.05
C TRP A 85 3.66 12.41 -8.08
N ARG A 86 4.22 13.55 -7.70
CA ARG A 86 4.56 14.65 -8.62
C ARG A 86 5.89 14.39 -9.34
N ASP A 87 6.73 13.54 -8.77
CA ASP A 87 7.95 13.07 -9.42
C ASP A 87 7.59 11.99 -10.46
N PRO A 88 7.86 12.24 -11.76
CA PRO A 88 7.55 11.28 -12.83
C PRO A 88 8.22 9.92 -12.65
N SER A 89 9.37 9.87 -11.96
CA SER A 89 10.07 8.61 -11.70
C SER A 89 9.35 7.73 -10.66
N SER A 90 8.49 8.33 -9.85
CA SER A 90 7.82 7.70 -8.71
C SER A 90 6.86 6.58 -9.09
N LEU A 91 6.18 6.72 -10.22
CA LEU A 91 5.14 5.81 -10.69
C LEU A 91 5.44 5.17 -12.06
N LYS A 92 6.63 5.40 -12.63
CA LYS A 92 7.00 4.95 -13.97
C LYS A 92 6.88 3.43 -14.18
N ASP A 93 7.12 2.65 -13.12
CA ASP A 93 7.12 1.18 -13.16
C ASP A 93 5.76 0.57 -12.78
N PHE A 94 4.74 1.41 -12.57
CA PHE A 94 3.39 0.98 -12.22
C PHE A 94 2.42 1.26 -13.36
N SER A 95 1.72 0.23 -13.84
CA SER A 95 0.56 0.39 -14.71
C SER A 95 -0.63 1.00 -13.95
N ASP A 96 -1.67 1.43 -14.65
CA ASP A 96 -2.91 1.86 -13.98
C ASP A 96 -3.58 0.72 -13.24
N GLY A 97 -3.50 -0.50 -13.78
CA GLY A 97 -3.97 -1.71 -13.11
C GLY A 97 -3.22 -2.01 -11.82
N ASP A 98 -1.88 -1.83 -11.81
CA ASP A 98 -1.09 -1.96 -10.58
C ASP A 98 -1.54 -0.98 -9.51
N LEU A 99 -1.74 0.28 -9.88
CA LEU A 99 -2.18 1.33 -8.96
C LEU A 99 -3.59 1.05 -8.45
N PHE A 100 -4.49 0.59 -9.31
CA PHE A 100 -5.85 0.23 -8.94
C PHE A 100 -5.87 -0.97 -7.98
N TYR A 101 -5.06 -2.00 -8.25
CA TYR A 101 -4.91 -3.15 -7.35
C TYR A 101 -4.35 -2.73 -5.98
N ILE A 102 -3.31 -1.89 -5.96
CA ILE A 102 -2.73 -1.36 -4.72
C ILE A 102 -3.76 -0.55 -3.94
N LEU A 103 -4.56 0.27 -4.62
CA LEU A 103 -5.63 1.04 -3.99
C LEU A 103 -6.64 0.10 -3.32
N ASN A 104 -7.07 -0.94 -4.00
CA ASN A 104 -8.08 -1.87 -3.50
C ASN A 104 -7.56 -2.78 -2.39
N LYS A 105 -6.38 -3.37 -2.56
CA LYS A 105 -5.84 -4.40 -1.64
C LYS A 105 -4.90 -3.86 -0.58
N GLY A 106 -4.34 -2.67 -0.80
CA GLY A 106 -3.29 -2.12 0.03
C GLY A 106 -1.91 -2.62 -0.35
N LYS A 107 -0.87 -2.01 0.23
CA LYS A 107 0.53 -2.43 0.08
C LYS A 107 1.34 -2.02 1.30
N GLY A 108 1.97 -2.98 1.98
CA GLY A 108 2.74 -2.70 3.19
C GLY A 108 1.87 -2.06 4.28
N LYS A 109 2.17 -0.83 4.65
CA LYS A 109 1.39 -0.09 5.66
C LYS A 109 0.16 0.63 5.09
N MET A 110 0.01 0.71 3.78
CA MET A 110 -1.17 1.29 3.14
C MET A 110 -2.33 0.28 3.21
N PRO A 111 -3.47 0.64 3.80
CA PRO A 111 -4.64 -0.23 3.83
C PRO A 111 -5.31 -0.33 2.45
N GLY A 112 -6.08 -1.39 2.23
CA GLY A 112 -6.93 -1.53 1.06
C GLY A 112 -8.25 -0.78 1.21
N TYR A 113 -8.78 -0.27 0.10
CA TYR A 113 -9.98 0.56 0.07
C TYR A 113 -11.16 -0.08 -0.67
N GLU A 114 -11.07 -1.34 -1.11
CA GLU A 114 -12.13 -2.04 -1.86
C GLU A 114 -13.51 -2.04 -1.21
N ARG A 115 -13.58 -1.87 0.12
CA ARG A 115 -14.85 -1.78 0.87
C ARG A 115 -15.33 -0.35 1.08
N LYS A 116 -14.54 0.65 0.76
CA LYS A 116 -14.83 2.08 0.98
C LYS A 116 -15.09 2.82 -0.33
N LEU A 117 -14.55 2.32 -1.43
CA LEU A 117 -14.64 2.92 -2.76
C LEU A 117 -15.27 1.93 -3.72
N ASP A 118 -16.14 2.44 -4.57
CA ASP A 118 -16.55 1.70 -5.76
C ASP A 118 -15.47 1.76 -6.85
N ALA A 119 -15.61 0.90 -7.85
CA ALA A 119 -14.62 0.81 -8.93
C ALA A 119 -14.46 2.13 -9.70
N GLN A 120 -15.56 2.87 -9.91
CA GLN A 120 -15.53 4.14 -10.62
C GLN A 120 -14.74 5.20 -9.83
N GLN A 121 -14.97 5.29 -8.53
CA GLN A 121 -14.22 6.19 -7.65
C GLN A 121 -12.73 5.84 -7.63
N GLY A 122 -12.40 4.55 -7.59
CA GLY A 122 -11.02 4.07 -7.67
C GLY A 122 -10.34 4.52 -8.98
N TRP A 123 -10.96 4.31 -10.13
CA TRP A 123 -10.43 4.72 -11.43
C TRP A 123 -10.31 6.24 -11.59
N LEU A 124 -11.27 7.00 -11.06
CA LEU A 124 -11.17 8.46 -11.01
C LEU A 124 -9.96 8.91 -10.16
N MET A 125 -9.69 8.27 -9.04
CA MET A 125 -8.48 8.53 -8.24
C MET A 125 -7.20 8.23 -9.00
N ILE A 126 -7.14 7.14 -9.78
CA ILE A 126 -5.96 6.85 -10.60
C ILE A 126 -5.76 7.93 -11.67
N ALA A 127 -6.83 8.41 -12.31
CA ALA A 127 -6.76 9.53 -13.25
C ALA A 127 -6.22 10.81 -12.57
N PHE A 128 -6.66 11.10 -11.34
CA PHE A 128 -6.13 12.22 -10.54
C PHE A 128 -4.64 12.03 -10.22
N ILE A 129 -4.24 10.86 -9.70
CA ILE A 129 -2.84 10.57 -9.35
C ILE A 129 -1.92 10.75 -10.56
N ARG A 130 -2.29 10.20 -11.72
CA ARG A 130 -1.54 10.39 -12.98
C ARG A 130 -1.48 11.86 -13.43
N SER A 131 -2.49 12.66 -13.13
CA SER A 131 -2.47 14.09 -13.45
C SER A 131 -1.45 14.89 -12.64
N LEU A 132 -1.02 14.36 -11.48
CA LEU A 132 -0.04 15.03 -10.62
C LEU A 132 1.36 15.03 -11.24
N GLU A 133 1.75 13.95 -11.92
CA GLU A 133 3.02 13.84 -12.65
C GLU A 133 3.17 14.94 -13.71
N LYS A 134 2.08 15.26 -14.41
CA LYS A 134 2.06 16.23 -15.53
C LYS A 134 2.10 17.68 -15.10
N ARG A 135 1.81 17.99 -13.84
CA ARG A 135 1.75 19.40 -13.37
C ARG A 135 3.12 20.01 -13.07
N ASN A 136 4.16 19.22 -13.10
CA ASN A 136 5.53 19.64 -12.80
C ASN A 136 6.43 19.69 -14.05
N LEU A 137 5.83 19.51 -15.25
CA LEU A 137 6.48 19.74 -16.56
C LEU A 137 6.05 21.07 -17.10
#